data_7a973eececb11d483d029bfdfb20d2f3
#
_entry.id   7a973eececb11d483d029bfdfb20d2f3
#
_cell.length_a   1.000
_cell.length_b   1.000
_cell.length_c   1.000
_cell.angle_alpha   90.00
_cell.angle_beta   90.00
_cell.angle_gamma   90.00
#
_symmetry.space_group_name_H-M   'P 1'
#
loop_
_entity.id
_entity.type
_entity.pdbx_description
1 polymer ?
#
loop_
_entity_poly.entity_id
_entity_poly.type
_entity_poly.pdbx_seq_one_letter_code
_entity_poly.pdbx_strand_id
1 'polypeptide(L)'
;EENAPKIEKAVAAASEVDYILACVGENSYCETPGNLTNLFLSQNQLNLVKALAATGKSVILILNEGRPRIINEIEPLVKAVVNIMLPGNYGGDALANLLAGDVNFSGKMPYTYPKDINSLVTYDYKPCEDLEKMQGAYDYDAVMSVQWAFGYGLSYTTFAYDRLSVNKPSFTAGDELVFTVDVTNTGDKAGKESVLLFSSD
;
A
#
# COMPACT_ATOMS: atom_id res chain seq x y z
N GLU A 1 17.03 -19.40 -9.28
CA GLU A 1 17.52 -18.28 -10.11
C GLU A 1 16.32 -17.63 -10.79
N GLU A 2 16.24 -16.33 -10.70
CA GLU A 2 15.21 -15.55 -11.40
C GLU A 2 15.55 -15.46 -12.90
N ASN A 3 14.64 -15.89 -13.76
CA ASN A 3 14.82 -15.72 -15.20
C ASN A 3 14.73 -14.23 -15.55
N ALA A 4 15.73 -13.71 -16.25
CA ALA A 4 15.71 -12.34 -16.74
C ALA A 4 14.44 -12.11 -17.60
N PRO A 5 13.65 -11.06 -17.33
CA PRO A 5 12.46 -10.76 -18.12
C PRO A 5 12.87 -10.39 -19.57
N LYS A 6 12.06 -10.81 -20.52
CA LYS A 6 12.22 -10.42 -21.92
C LYS A 6 11.63 -9.01 -22.13
N ILE A 7 12.31 -8.00 -21.60
CA ILE A 7 11.82 -6.61 -21.54
C ILE A 7 11.44 -6.09 -22.93
N GLU A 8 12.27 -6.35 -23.95
CA GLU A 8 11.99 -5.90 -25.32
C GLU A 8 10.67 -6.45 -25.86
N LYS A 9 10.36 -7.71 -25.55
CA LYS A 9 9.08 -8.33 -25.97
C LYS A 9 7.90 -7.73 -25.22
N ALA A 10 8.07 -7.45 -23.92
CA ALA A 10 7.04 -6.82 -23.12
C ALA A 10 6.75 -5.40 -23.60
N VAL A 11 7.79 -4.62 -23.90
CA VAL A 11 7.66 -3.26 -24.45
C VAL A 11 6.99 -3.29 -25.84
N ALA A 12 7.36 -4.24 -26.71
CA ALA A 12 6.70 -4.38 -28.01
C ALA A 12 5.20 -4.70 -27.86
N ALA A 13 4.85 -5.62 -26.98
CA ALA A 13 3.44 -5.95 -26.69
C ALA A 13 2.66 -4.78 -26.08
N ALA A 14 3.32 -3.90 -25.34
CA ALA A 14 2.70 -2.73 -24.74
C ALA A 14 2.13 -1.74 -25.77
N SER A 15 2.63 -1.73 -27.00
CA SER A 15 2.10 -0.87 -28.08
C SER A 15 0.66 -1.24 -28.47
N GLU A 16 0.28 -2.49 -28.29
CA GLU A 16 -0.99 -3.08 -28.74
C GLU A 16 -2.11 -3.00 -27.68
N VAL A 17 -1.85 -2.41 -26.50
CA VAL A 17 -2.79 -2.42 -25.38
C VAL A 17 -3.05 -1.02 -24.85
N ASP A 18 -4.17 -0.83 -24.12
CA ASP A 18 -4.52 0.42 -23.45
C ASP A 18 -3.94 0.49 -22.04
N TYR A 19 -3.87 -0.65 -21.35
CA TYR A 19 -3.38 -0.79 -19.98
C TYR A 19 -2.39 -1.93 -19.88
N ILE A 20 -1.44 -1.78 -18.97
CA ILE A 20 -0.44 -2.80 -18.66
C ILE A 20 -0.62 -3.23 -17.20
N LEU A 21 -0.81 -4.51 -16.96
CA LEU A 21 -0.75 -5.10 -15.61
C LEU A 21 0.65 -5.65 -15.39
N ALA A 22 1.46 -4.92 -14.64
CA ALA A 22 2.83 -5.33 -14.31
C ALA A 22 2.84 -6.09 -12.99
N CYS A 23 2.87 -7.42 -13.06
CA CYS A 23 2.89 -8.29 -11.87
C CYS A 23 4.34 -8.53 -11.45
N VAL A 24 4.69 -8.09 -10.25
CA VAL A 24 6.01 -8.26 -9.63
C VAL A 24 5.85 -8.70 -8.17
N GLY A 25 6.94 -9.12 -7.55
CA GLY A 25 6.88 -9.51 -6.14
C GLY A 25 7.90 -10.58 -5.79
N GLU A 26 7.53 -11.42 -4.85
CA GLU A 26 8.40 -12.46 -4.31
C GLU A 26 8.14 -13.82 -4.95
N ASN A 27 9.20 -14.64 -5.05
CA ASN A 27 9.08 -16.05 -5.34
C ASN A 27 8.50 -16.79 -4.13
N SER A 28 8.04 -18.02 -4.33
CA SER A 28 7.63 -18.90 -3.24
C SER A 28 8.79 -19.12 -2.27
N TYR A 29 8.52 -19.01 -0.98
CA TYR A 29 9.48 -19.28 0.08
C TYR A 29 8.81 -19.92 1.28
N CYS A 30 9.62 -20.61 2.06
CA CYS A 30 9.21 -21.21 3.33
C CYS A 30 10.41 -21.22 4.27
N GLU A 31 10.23 -20.85 5.52
CA GLU A 31 11.25 -20.86 6.59
C GLU A 31 12.57 -20.15 6.20
N THR A 32 13.71 -20.71 6.65
CA THR A 32 15.05 -20.12 6.41
C THR A 32 15.44 -19.92 4.94
N PRO A 33 15.06 -20.74 3.97
CA PRO A 33 15.24 -20.43 2.56
C PRO A 33 14.59 -19.13 2.10
N GLY A 34 13.62 -18.63 2.87
CA GLY A 34 12.97 -17.34 2.65
C GLY A 34 13.67 -16.14 3.31
N ASN A 35 14.79 -16.33 3.99
CA ASN A 35 15.51 -15.21 4.62
C ASN A 35 15.99 -14.21 3.58
N LEU A 36 15.88 -12.93 3.93
CA LEU A 36 16.28 -11.80 3.09
C LEU A 36 17.43 -11.04 3.73
N THR A 37 18.33 -10.53 2.88
CA THR A 37 19.39 -9.60 3.28
C THR A 37 19.00 -8.15 3.08
N ASN A 38 17.98 -7.89 2.25
CA ASN A 38 17.41 -6.57 2.01
C ASN A 38 15.96 -6.68 1.52
N LEU A 39 15.26 -5.55 1.44
CA LEU A 39 13.85 -5.49 1.01
C LEU A 39 13.65 -5.03 -0.45
N PHE A 40 14.71 -4.85 -1.23
CA PHE A 40 14.52 -4.43 -2.62
C PHE A 40 13.89 -5.53 -3.48
N LEU A 41 13.06 -5.14 -4.43
CA LEU A 41 12.74 -5.98 -5.58
C LEU A 41 14.01 -6.26 -6.38
N SER A 42 14.03 -7.36 -7.12
CA SER A 42 15.16 -7.64 -8.01
C SER A 42 15.32 -6.55 -9.06
N GLN A 43 16.56 -6.30 -9.47
CA GLN A 43 16.85 -5.31 -10.51
C GLN A 43 16.14 -5.62 -11.84
N ASN A 44 15.92 -6.90 -12.13
CA ASN A 44 15.19 -7.34 -13.31
C ASN A 44 13.72 -6.86 -13.27
N GLN A 45 13.05 -6.96 -12.12
CA GLN A 45 11.68 -6.51 -11.95
C GLN A 45 11.59 -4.97 -12.00
N LEU A 46 12.51 -4.27 -11.34
CA LEU A 46 12.60 -2.81 -11.42
C LEU A 46 12.79 -2.32 -12.86
N ASN A 47 13.72 -2.94 -13.60
CA ASN A 47 14.00 -2.60 -15.00
C ASN A 47 12.79 -2.86 -15.90
N LEU A 48 12.05 -3.95 -15.67
CA LEU A 48 10.83 -4.26 -16.42
C LEU A 48 9.78 -3.17 -16.22
N VAL A 49 9.48 -2.81 -14.98
CA VAL A 49 8.46 -1.78 -14.67
C VAL A 49 8.86 -0.42 -15.25
N LYS A 50 10.13 -0.02 -15.09
CA LYS A 50 10.67 1.23 -15.67
C LYS A 50 10.52 1.26 -17.20
N ALA A 51 10.84 0.16 -17.87
CA ALA A 51 10.73 0.07 -19.32
C ALA A 51 9.27 0.12 -19.81
N LEU A 52 8.36 -0.54 -19.09
CA LEU A 52 6.93 -0.49 -19.39
C LEU A 52 6.35 0.91 -19.17
N ALA A 53 6.72 1.57 -18.07
CA ALA A 53 6.30 2.95 -17.80
C ALA A 53 6.81 3.94 -18.87
N ALA A 54 8.02 3.74 -19.38
CA ALA A 54 8.62 4.55 -20.43
C ALA A 54 7.86 4.46 -21.78
N THR A 55 6.98 3.49 -21.98
CA THR A 55 6.13 3.40 -23.17
C THR A 55 5.04 4.48 -23.19
N GLY A 56 4.79 5.17 -22.08
CA GLY A 56 3.71 6.14 -21.92
C GLY A 56 2.32 5.53 -21.72
N LYS A 57 2.22 4.20 -21.72
CA LYS A 57 0.96 3.50 -21.42
C LYS A 57 0.66 3.52 -19.93
N SER A 58 -0.62 3.39 -19.57
CA SER A 58 -1.05 3.31 -18.18
C SER A 58 -0.64 1.98 -17.56
N VAL A 59 0.30 2.01 -16.61
CA VAL A 59 0.75 0.82 -15.89
C VAL A 59 0.03 0.73 -14.55
N ILE A 60 -0.55 -0.43 -14.28
CA ILE A 60 -1.06 -0.84 -12.97
C ILE A 60 -0.07 -1.85 -12.40
N LEU A 61 0.57 -1.52 -11.30
CA LEU A 61 1.53 -2.39 -10.63
C LEU A 61 0.79 -3.33 -9.69
N ILE A 62 0.98 -4.63 -9.88
CA ILE A 62 0.43 -5.67 -9.02
C ILE A 62 1.56 -6.26 -8.20
N LEU A 63 1.48 -6.09 -6.88
CA LEU A 63 2.47 -6.61 -5.94
C LEU A 63 1.97 -7.93 -5.35
N ASN A 64 2.66 -9.02 -5.66
CA ASN A 64 2.44 -10.35 -5.07
C ASN A 64 3.57 -10.64 -4.09
N GLU A 65 3.36 -10.31 -2.82
CA GLU A 65 4.42 -10.32 -1.82
C GLU A 65 3.86 -10.61 -0.42
N GLY A 66 4.58 -11.37 0.37
CA GLY A 66 4.26 -11.60 1.79
C GLY A 66 4.95 -10.60 2.72
N ARG A 67 5.99 -9.93 2.24
CA ARG A 67 6.77 -8.91 2.95
C ARG A 67 6.87 -7.66 2.10
N PRO A 68 6.80 -6.44 2.68
CA PRO A 68 6.89 -5.22 1.90
C PRO A 68 8.24 -5.13 1.17
N ARG A 69 8.17 -4.87 -0.13
CA ARG A 69 9.35 -4.65 -0.96
C ARG A 69 9.49 -3.17 -1.29
N ILE A 70 10.70 -2.64 -1.24
CA ILE A 70 10.95 -1.24 -1.54
C ILE A 70 10.65 -0.97 -3.02
N ILE A 71 9.70 -0.08 -3.26
CA ILE A 71 9.18 0.27 -4.59
C ILE A 71 9.24 1.76 -4.90
N ASN A 72 9.91 2.54 -4.05
CA ASN A 72 10.00 4.00 -4.14
C ASN A 72 10.47 4.51 -5.51
N GLU A 73 11.28 3.73 -6.24
CA GLU A 73 11.77 4.08 -7.58
C GLU A 73 10.73 3.86 -8.70
N ILE A 74 9.79 2.95 -8.51
CA ILE A 74 8.84 2.55 -9.56
C ILE A 74 7.41 3.01 -9.28
N GLU A 75 7.05 3.23 -8.01
CA GLU A 75 5.71 3.68 -7.64
C GLU A 75 5.33 5.00 -8.32
N PRO A 76 6.18 6.04 -8.37
CA PRO A 76 5.84 7.30 -9.04
C PRO A 76 5.66 7.19 -10.56
N LEU A 77 6.10 6.09 -11.16
CA LEU A 77 6.04 5.85 -12.61
C LEU A 77 4.75 5.17 -13.05
N VAL A 78 3.95 4.66 -12.12
CA VAL A 78 2.75 3.88 -12.41
C VAL A 78 1.48 4.64 -12.06
N LYS A 79 0.35 4.24 -12.63
CA LYS A 79 -0.94 4.90 -12.40
C LYS A 79 -1.67 4.40 -11.15
N ALA A 80 -1.43 3.15 -10.77
CA ALA A 80 -2.01 2.55 -9.58
C ALA A 80 -1.12 1.40 -9.10
N VAL A 81 -1.20 1.12 -7.81
CA VAL A 81 -0.57 -0.04 -7.18
C VAL A 81 -1.64 -0.86 -6.47
N VAL A 82 -1.64 -2.16 -6.71
CA VAL A 82 -2.52 -3.11 -6.03
C VAL A 82 -1.65 -4.14 -5.34
N ASN A 83 -1.62 -4.12 -4.01
CA ASN A 83 -0.95 -5.15 -3.23
C ASN A 83 -1.94 -6.28 -2.97
N ILE A 84 -1.66 -7.44 -3.54
CA ILE A 84 -2.52 -8.64 -3.42
C ILE A 84 -2.03 -9.60 -2.34
N MET A 85 -0.96 -9.25 -1.62
CA MET A 85 -0.34 -10.10 -0.61
C MET A 85 -0.02 -11.50 -1.18
N LEU A 86 -0.42 -12.56 -0.45
CA LEU A 86 -0.32 -13.96 -0.87
C LEU A 86 -1.74 -14.49 -1.17
N PRO A 87 -2.27 -14.27 -2.37
CA PRO A 87 -3.70 -14.39 -2.65
C PRO A 87 -4.18 -15.85 -2.80
N GLY A 88 -3.28 -16.82 -2.82
CA GLY A 88 -3.63 -18.23 -3.03
C GLY A 88 -4.15 -18.53 -4.44
N ASN A 89 -4.82 -19.66 -4.58
CA ASN A 89 -5.17 -20.22 -5.90
C ASN A 89 -6.27 -19.43 -6.65
N TYR A 90 -7.12 -18.69 -5.93
CA TYR A 90 -8.24 -17.94 -6.51
C TYR A 90 -7.98 -16.43 -6.59
N GLY A 91 -6.75 -16.01 -6.31
CA GLY A 91 -6.39 -14.59 -6.29
C GLY A 91 -6.54 -13.89 -7.64
N GLY A 92 -6.31 -14.62 -8.74
CA GLY A 92 -6.47 -14.08 -10.09
C GLY A 92 -7.92 -13.68 -10.41
N ASP A 93 -8.88 -14.53 -10.06
CA ASP A 93 -10.31 -14.26 -10.27
C ASP A 93 -10.78 -13.09 -9.42
N ALA A 94 -10.35 -13.04 -8.16
CA ALA A 94 -10.66 -11.94 -7.25
C ALA A 94 -10.08 -10.60 -7.77
N LEU A 95 -8.82 -10.61 -8.21
CA LEU A 95 -8.17 -9.44 -8.79
C LEU A 95 -8.88 -8.96 -10.06
N ALA A 96 -9.27 -9.87 -10.93
CA ALA A 96 -9.99 -9.53 -12.17
C ALA A 96 -11.30 -8.80 -11.86
N ASN A 97 -12.11 -9.30 -10.92
CA ASN A 97 -13.35 -8.66 -10.50
C ASN A 97 -13.13 -7.27 -9.88
N LEU A 98 -12.04 -7.10 -9.10
CA LEU A 98 -11.66 -5.80 -8.55
C LEU A 98 -11.27 -4.82 -9.66
N LEU A 99 -10.41 -5.22 -10.59
CA LEU A 99 -9.95 -4.36 -11.68
C LEU A 99 -11.07 -4.03 -12.69
N ALA A 100 -12.01 -4.95 -12.91
CA ALA A 100 -13.19 -4.70 -13.73
C ALA A 100 -14.21 -3.76 -13.06
N GLY A 101 -14.12 -3.57 -11.74
CA GLY A 101 -15.07 -2.76 -10.97
C GLY A 101 -16.35 -3.49 -10.57
N ASP A 102 -16.41 -4.82 -10.78
CA ASP A 102 -17.52 -5.67 -10.32
C ASP A 102 -17.56 -5.76 -8.81
N VAL A 103 -16.41 -5.68 -8.17
CA VAL A 103 -16.21 -5.63 -6.73
C VAL A 103 -15.39 -4.39 -6.39
N ASN A 104 -15.75 -3.70 -5.30
CA ASN A 104 -15.00 -2.54 -4.83
C ASN A 104 -13.86 -2.95 -3.92
N PHE A 105 -12.74 -2.22 -3.99
CA PHE A 105 -11.65 -2.35 -3.03
C PHE A 105 -12.11 -1.93 -1.62
N SER A 106 -11.78 -2.75 -0.63
CA SER A 106 -12.06 -2.49 0.78
C SER A 106 -10.87 -2.77 1.71
N GLY A 107 -9.83 -3.38 1.16
CA GLY A 107 -8.61 -3.69 1.90
C GLY A 107 -7.87 -2.42 2.29
N LYS A 108 -7.36 -2.40 3.52
CA LYS A 108 -6.47 -1.35 4.04
C LYS A 108 -5.13 -1.99 4.40
N MET A 109 -4.06 -1.19 4.35
CA MET A 109 -2.73 -1.68 4.73
C MET A 109 -2.73 -2.15 6.19
N PRO A 110 -2.42 -3.42 6.45
CA PRO A 110 -2.41 -3.97 7.80
C PRO A 110 -1.10 -3.71 8.55
N TYR A 111 -0.19 -2.98 7.94
CA TYR A 111 1.08 -2.50 8.50
C TYR A 111 1.49 -1.22 7.78
N THR A 112 2.46 -0.50 8.35
CA THR A 112 3.11 0.63 7.68
C THR A 112 4.05 0.11 6.59
N TYR A 113 3.81 0.50 5.35
CA TYR A 113 4.66 0.11 4.22
C TYR A 113 5.90 1.00 4.17
N PRO A 114 7.12 0.46 4.32
CA PRO A 114 8.34 1.25 4.34
C PRO A 114 8.64 1.84 2.96
N LYS A 115 9.11 3.08 2.94
CA LYS A 115 9.57 3.73 1.71
C LYS A 115 11.03 3.41 1.41
N ASP A 116 11.83 3.27 2.45
CA ASP A 116 13.27 3.03 2.38
C ASP A 116 13.68 1.91 3.34
N ILE A 117 14.82 1.28 3.09
CA ILE A 117 15.32 0.16 3.89
C ILE A 117 15.66 0.53 5.33
N ASN A 118 15.94 1.79 5.60
CA ASN A 118 16.31 2.32 6.92
C ASN A 118 15.16 3.08 7.59
N SER A 119 13.95 2.99 7.07
CA SER A 119 12.79 3.58 7.71
C SER A 119 12.53 2.89 9.06
N LEU A 120 12.84 3.57 10.15
CA LEU A 120 12.61 3.10 11.52
C LEU A 120 11.18 3.47 11.94
N VAL A 121 10.21 2.89 11.28
CA VAL A 121 8.79 3.14 11.56
C VAL A 121 8.19 1.95 12.29
N THR A 122 7.23 2.24 13.18
CA THR A 122 6.45 1.19 13.83
C THR A 122 5.49 0.55 12.82
N TYR A 123 5.06 -0.65 13.12
CA TYR A 123 4.11 -1.39 12.30
C TYR A 123 2.78 -0.60 12.09
N ASP A 124 2.34 0.13 13.11
CA ASP A 124 1.12 0.93 13.18
C ASP A 124 1.39 2.43 13.11
N TYR A 125 2.42 2.84 12.39
CA TYR A 125 2.83 4.23 12.24
C TYR A 125 1.64 5.19 12.16
N LYS A 126 1.70 6.23 12.98
CA LYS A 126 0.70 7.30 13.06
C LYS A 126 1.28 8.60 12.54
N PRO A 127 0.52 9.42 11.80
CA PRO A 127 0.98 10.73 11.32
C PRO A 127 1.48 11.67 12.43
N CYS A 128 0.97 11.51 13.66
CA CYS A 128 1.42 12.31 14.82
C CYS A 128 2.82 11.94 15.32
N GLU A 129 3.41 10.87 14.83
CA GLU A 129 4.79 10.48 15.11
C GLU A 129 5.78 11.11 14.12
N ASP A 130 5.30 11.89 13.15
CA ASP A 130 6.15 12.75 12.33
C ASP A 130 6.86 13.74 13.25
N LEU A 131 8.18 13.69 13.22
CA LEU A 131 9.00 14.57 14.02
C LEU A 131 8.96 15.98 13.45
N GLU A 132 8.86 16.95 14.33
CA GLU A 132 9.01 18.35 13.94
C GLU A 132 10.42 18.60 13.39
N LYS A 133 10.50 19.44 12.34
CA LYS A 133 11.79 19.89 11.81
C LYS A 133 12.55 20.61 12.91
N MET A 134 13.75 20.17 13.21
CA MET A 134 14.63 20.91 14.08
C MET A 134 15.16 22.15 13.36
N GLN A 135 14.89 23.32 13.93
CA GLN A 135 15.36 24.60 13.40
C GLN A 135 16.66 25.02 14.10
N GLY A 136 17.57 25.66 13.37
CA GLY A 136 18.79 26.21 13.88
C GLY A 136 20.08 25.56 13.38
N ALA A 137 21.12 25.49 14.21
CA ALA A 137 22.43 24.96 13.79
C ALA A 137 22.44 23.49 13.38
N TYR A 138 21.34 22.76 13.65
CA TYR A 138 21.13 21.36 13.30
C TYR A 138 19.84 21.24 12.48
N ASP A 139 19.77 21.96 11.36
CA ASP A 139 18.65 21.88 10.42
C ASP A 139 18.71 20.56 9.66
N TYR A 140 18.12 19.51 10.22
CA TYR A 140 17.94 18.24 9.55
C TYR A 140 16.47 17.85 9.55
N ASP A 141 16.04 17.25 8.45
CA ASP A 141 14.71 16.70 8.28
C ASP A 141 14.62 15.36 9.03
N ALA A 142 13.90 15.36 10.14
CA ALA A 142 13.65 14.16 10.93
C ALA A 142 12.34 13.48 10.57
N VAL A 143 11.78 13.79 9.38
CA VAL A 143 10.54 13.19 8.91
C VAL A 143 10.75 11.73 8.56
N MET A 144 10.04 10.84 9.23
CA MET A 144 9.99 9.43 8.89
C MET A 144 9.15 9.24 7.63
N SER A 145 9.82 9.01 6.51
CA SER A 145 9.16 8.81 5.23
C SER A 145 8.65 7.37 5.10
N VAL A 146 7.34 7.23 4.93
CA VAL A 146 6.69 5.93 4.66
C VAL A 146 6.11 5.92 3.25
N GLN A 147 5.99 4.75 2.65
CA GLN A 147 5.32 4.60 1.36
C GLN A 147 3.81 4.74 1.56
N TRP A 148 3.26 3.99 2.51
CA TRP A 148 1.87 4.08 2.94
C TRP A 148 1.76 3.79 4.43
N ALA A 149 0.99 4.58 5.15
CA ALA A 149 0.73 4.38 6.57
C ALA A 149 -0.17 3.16 6.81
N PHE A 150 -0.12 2.61 8.01
CA PHE A 150 -1.11 1.65 8.51
C PHE A 150 -2.53 2.18 8.28
N GLY A 151 -3.41 1.32 7.78
CA GLY A 151 -4.79 1.70 7.47
C GLY A 151 -5.00 2.41 6.13
N TYR A 152 -3.93 2.75 5.39
CA TYR A 152 -4.08 3.34 4.06
C TYR A 152 -4.68 2.36 3.07
N GLY A 153 -5.55 2.85 2.21
CA GLY A 153 -6.11 2.10 1.09
C GLY A 153 -7.22 2.87 0.40
N LEU A 154 -7.22 2.82 -0.92
CA LEU A 154 -8.20 3.49 -1.77
C LEU A 154 -9.41 2.60 -2.05
N SER A 155 -10.49 3.22 -2.50
CA SER A 155 -11.75 2.59 -2.88
C SER A 155 -12.29 3.26 -4.13
N TYR A 156 -13.25 2.63 -4.81
CA TYR A 156 -14.02 3.25 -5.89
C TYR A 156 -15.13 4.18 -5.38
N THR A 157 -15.23 4.34 -4.06
CA THR A 157 -16.14 5.29 -3.41
C THR A 157 -15.41 6.04 -2.32
N THR A 158 -16.07 7.02 -1.73
CA THR A 158 -15.56 7.83 -0.63
C THR A 158 -16.46 7.75 0.57
N PHE A 159 -15.89 7.96 1.75
CA PHE A 159 -16.61 7.94 3.02
C PHE A 159 -16.34 9.24 3.78
N ALA A 160 -17.39 9.80 4.38
CA ALA A 160 -17.28 10.90 5.31
C ALA A 160 -17.49 10.37 6.74
N TYR A 161 -16.74 10.95 7.67
CA TYR A 161 -16.83 10.69 9.09
C TYR A 161 -17.35 11.92 9.80
N ASP A 162 -18.33 11.78 10.67
CA ASP A 162 -18.93 12.88 11.41
C ASP A 162 -19.37 12.44 12.80
N ARG A 163 -19.59 13.43 13.68
CA ARG A 163 -20.18 13.25 15.03
C ARG A 163 -19.44 12.23 15.90
N LEU A 164 -18.10 12.21 15.85
CA LEU A 164 -17.35 11.42 16.82
C LEU A 164 -17.68 11.88 18.23
N SER A 165 -18.10 10.96 19.06
CA SER A 165 -18.45 11.22 20.46
C SER A 165 -18.01 10.07 21.35
N VAL A 166 -17.86 10.38 22.64
CA VAL A 166 -17.62 9.40 23.68
C VAL A 166 -18.66 9.56 24.78
N ASN A 167 -19.07 8.46 25.36
CA ASN A 167 -20.13 8.45 26.38
C ASN A 167 -19.75 9.13 27.70
N LYS A 168 -18.44 9.31 27.98
CA LYS A 168 -17.93 9.92 29.22
C LYS A 168 -16.84 10.94 28.89
N PRO A 169 -16.94 12.20 29.35
CA PRO A 169 -15.92 13.22 29.11
C PRO A 169 -14.68 13.04 30.01
N SER A 170 -14.83 12.28 31.12
CA SER A 170 -13.76 11.91 32.03
C SER A 170 -13.95 10.47 32.47
N PHE A 171 -12.87 9.76 32.67
CA PHE A 171 -12.90 8.34 33.01
C PHE A 171 -11.75 7.96 33.93
N THR A 172 -11.91 6.83 34.60
CA THR A 172 -10.90 6.21 35.46
C THR A 172 -10.63 4.77 35.00
N ALA A 173 -9.57 4.18 35.52
CA ALA A 173 -9.29 2.77 35.24
C ALA A 173 -10.49 1.87 35.59
N GLY A 174 -10.91 1.05 34.66
CA GLY A 174 -12.08 0.17 34.79
C GLY A 174 -13.40 0.73 34.23
N ASP A 175 -13.43 1.97 33.79
CA ASP A 175 -14.59 2.52 33.10
C ASP A 175 -14.71 1.94 31.67
N GLU A 176 -15.94 1.65 31.27
CA GLU A 176 -16.27 1.32 29.89
C GLU A 176 -16.47 2.60 29.09
N LEU A 177 -15.70 2.75 28.01
CA LEU A 177 -15.81 3.85 27.07
C LEU A 177 -16.47 3.37 25.78
N VAL A 178 -17.51 4.09 25.37
CA VAL A 178 -18.22 3.82 24.10
C VAL A 178 -17.99 5.00 23.18
N PHE A 179 -17.30 4.76 22.08
CA PHE A 179 -17.11 5.72 21.01
C PHE A 179 -18.18 5.52 19.95
N THR A 180 -18.73 6.60 19.46
CA THR A 180 -19.71 6.59 18.38
C THR A 180 -19.27 7.53 17.29
N VAL A 181 -19.35 7.09 16.04
CA VAL A 181 -19.05 7.89 14.86
C VAL A 181 -20.05 7.55 13.76
N ASP A 182 -20.48 8.56 13.01
CA ASP A 182 -21.27 8.35 11.81
C ASP A 182 -20.35 8.19 10.62
N VAL A 183 -20.58 7.14 9.84
CA VAL A 183 -19.85 6.88 8.59
C VAL A 183 -20.85 6.87 7.44
N THR A 184 -20.68 7.78 6.51
CA THR A 184 -21.55 7.93 5.35
C THR A 184 -20.78 7.65 4.07
N ASN A 185 -21.29 6.75 3.23
CA ASN A 185 -20.79 6.61 1.86
C ASN A 185 -21.24 7.83 1.05
N THR A 186 -20.30 8.61 0.57
CA THR A 186 -20.54 9.87 -0.16
C THR A 186 -20.40 9.73 -1.67
N GLY A 187 -19.98 8.56 -2.16
CA GLY A 187 -19.91 8.26 -3.59
C GLY A 187 -21.11 7.43 -4.07
N ASP A 188 -21.07 7.06 -5.31
CA ASP A 188 -22.15 6.35 -6.04
C ASP A 188 -21.91 4.84 -6.18
N LYS A 189 -20.81 4.33 -5.62
CA LYS A 189 -20.51 2.90 -5.58
C LYS A 189 -20.70 2.34 -4.18
N ALA A 190 -21.26 1.15 -4.08
CA ALA A 190 -21.26 0.41 -2.81
C ALA A 190 -19.82 0.11 -2.36
N GLY A 191 -19.55 0.17 -1.07
CA GLY A 191 -18.22 -0.06 -0.52
C GLY A 191 -18.27 -0.49 0.94
N LYS A 192 -17.13 -0.99 1.42
CA LYS A 192 -16.89 -1.31 2.83
C LYS A 192 -15.75 -0.41 3.33
N GLU A 193 -15.85 0.02 4.57
CA GLU A 193 -14.84 0.86 5.19
C GLU A 193 -14.35 0.24 6.49
N SER A 194 -13.06 0.39 6.78
CA SER A 194 -12.46 0.00 8.05
C SER A 194 -12.26 1.26 8.89
N VAL A 195 -13.04 1.37 9.96
CA VAL A 195 -12.94 2.50 10.88
C VAL A 195 -11.83 2.22 11.89
N LEU A 196 -10.76 3.00 11.85
CA LEU A 196 -9.65 2.91 12.79
C LEU A 196 -9.79 4.00 13.84
N LEU A 197 -9.74 3.61 15.11
CA LEU A 197 -9.74 4.53 16.25
C LEU A 197 -8.37 4.51 16.92
N PHE A 198 -7.76 5.67 17.02
CA PHE A 198 -6.50 5.87 17.72
C PHE A 198 -6.71 6.74 18.95
N SER A 199 -5.94 6.49 20.00
CA SER A 199 -5.82 7.37 21.17
C SER A 199 -4.39 7.86 21.31
N SER A 200 -4.23 9.07 21.79
CA SER A 200 -2.93 9.62 22.20
C SER A 200 -3.05 10.22 23.59
N ASP A 201 -2.01 10.11 24.38
CA ASP A 201 -1.80 10.69 25.72
C ASP A 201 -0.78 11.84 25.67
#